data_c5cce61160131a67b4d4d379f90da71d
#
_entry.id   c5cce61160131a67b4d4d379f90da71d
#
_cell.length_a   1.000
_cell.length_b   1.000
_cell.length_c   1.000
_cell.angle_alpha   90.00
_cell.angle_beta   90.00
_cell.angle_gamma   90.00
#
_symmetry.space_group_name_H-M   'P 1'
#
loop_
_entity.id
_entity.type
_entity.pdbx_description
1 polymer ?
#
loop_
_entity_poly.entity_id
_entity_poly.type
_entity_poly.pdbx_seq_one_letter_code
_entity_poly.pdbx_strand_id
1 'polypeptide(L)'
;MKSLLLFLFFILPFVCKAQVDTVCFRSTTNTYSVINTPGNTYTWTVASPGVIVNGQGTNQITVNWGTANPGLITNAVSVFATNSFGCVSPPVDIDVFVLNIVPTIVPINLCADAPCVTLSGTPPGGSWSGIGVSGNQFCPSVAGVGSTTVTYTYSLGGCTFTATTTAVVNPLPTISPIQHN
;
A
#
# COMPACT_ATOMS: atom_id res chain seq x y z
N MET A 1 29.41 -22.12 58.17
CA MET A 1 29.13 -22.54 56.79
C MET A 1 28.31 -21.47 56.17
N LYS A 2 28.91 -20.60 55.31
CA LYS A 2 28.22 -19.55 54.57
C LYS A 2 27.90 -20.08 53.17
N SER A 3 26.61 -20.28 52.90
CA SER A 3 26.13 -20.68 51.56
C SER A 3 26.20 -19.48 50.62
N LEU A 4 27.03 -19.57 49.59
CA LEU A 4 27.16 -18.58 48.52
C LEU A 4 26.10 -18.90 47.46
N LEU A 5 25.01 -18.13 47.43
CA LEU A 5 23.96 -18.23 46.42
C LEU A 5 24.45 -17.55 45.13
N LEU A 6 24.85 -18.35 44.14
CA LEU A 6 25.28 -17.88 42.83
C LEU A 6 24.04 -17.54 42.03
N PHE A 7 23.72 -16.24 41.90
CA PHE A 7 22.67 -15.76 40.99
C PHE A 7 23.18 -15.86 39.54
N LEU A 8 22.74 -16.89 38.83
CA LEU A 8 22.98 -17.04 37.41
C LEU A 8 22.06 -16.04 36.67
N PHE A 9 22.60 -14.90 36.30
CA PHE A 9 21.88 -13.93 35.42
C PHE A 9 21.82 -14.53 34.01
N PHE A 10 20.67 -15.09 33.68
CA PHE A 10 20.37 -15.53 32.31
C PHE A 10 20.15 -14.27 31.46
N ILE A 11 21.21 -13.82 30.76
CA ILE A 11 21.08 -12.80 29.69
C ILE A 11 20.41 -13.51 28.51
N LEU A 12 19.08 -13.44 28.44
CA LEU A 12 18.38 -13.77 27.20
C LEU A 12 18.86 -12.79 26.13
N PRO A 13 19.34 -13.27 24.96
CA PRO A 13 19.64 -12.38 23.86
C PRO A 13 18.33 -11.73 23.44
N PHE A 14 18.24 -10.41 23.62
CA PHE A 14 17.17 -9.60 23.08
C PHE A 14 17.32 -9.65 21.56
N VAL A 15 16.62 -10.58 20.91
CA VAL A 15 16.52 -10.60 19.45
C VAL A 15 15.63 -9.40 19.09
N CYS A 16 16.25 -8.26 18.86
CA CYS A 16 15.60 -7.12 18.24
C CYS A 16 15.18 -7.57 16.83
N LYS A 17 13.90 -7.91 16.64
CA LYS A 17 13.38 -8.13 15.29
C LYS A 17 13.58 -6.83 14.53
N ALA A 18 14.21 -6.90 13.35
CA ALA A 18 14.28 -5.78 12.44
C ALA A 18 12.85 -5.23 12.23
N GLN A 19 12.68 -3.95 12.45
CA GLN A 19 11.42 -3.27 12.17
C GLN A 19 11.21 -3.31 10.66
N VAL A 20 9.99 -3.68 10.23
CA VAL A 20 9.61 -3.65 8.81
C VAL A 20 8.73 -2.43 8.59
N ASP A 21 9.15 -1.54 7.70
CA ASP A 21 8.31 -0.46 7.19
C ASP A 21 7.59 -0.91 5.91
N THR A 22 6.40 -0.34 5.64
CA THR A 22 5.62 -0.66 4.44
C THR A 22 5.46 0.59 3.59
N VAL A 23 5.94 0.52 2.36
CA VAL A 23 5.82 1.59 1.38
C VAL A 23 4.97 1.15 0.19
N CYS A 24 4.25 2.09 -0.42
CA CYS A 24 3.45 1.80 -1.60
C CYS A 24 4.33 1.63 -2.84
N PHE A 25 4.00 0.68 -3.69
CA PHE A 25 4.63 0.52 -4.99
C PHE A 25 4.62 1.86 -5.76
N ARG A 26 5.78 2.23 -6.33
CA ARG A 26 6.04 3.52 -7.00
C ARG A 26 5.99 4.75 -6.08
N SER A 27 6.08 4.58 -4.78
CA SER A 27 6.21 5.71 -3.86
C SER A 27 7.56 6.42 -4.03
N THR A 28 7.53 7.75 -4.14
CA THR A 28 8.73 8.57 -4.41
C THR A 28 9.17 9.43 -3.22
N THR A 29 8.34 9.50 -2.16
CA THR A 29 8.59 10.39 -1.02
C THR A 29 8.30 9.67 0.29
N ASN A 30 9.29 8.88 0.75
CA ASN A 30 9.21 8.17 2.03
C ASN A 30 10.24 8.77 2.98
N THR A 31 9.82 9.14 4.18
CA THR A 31 10.66 9.84 5.15
C THR A 31 11.08 8.90 6.26
N TYR A 32 12.38 8.84 6.54
CA TYR A 32 12.98 8.09 7.64
C TYR A 32 13.71 9.04 8.56
N SER A 33 13.57 8.86 9.88
CA SER A 33 14.20 9.74 10.86
C SER A 33 14.63 8.98 12.11
N VAL A 34 15.67 9.52 12.75
CA VAL A 34 16.09 9.16 14.10
C VAL A 34 15.99 10.40 15.01
N ILE A 35 15.96 10.16 16.33
CA ILE A 35 15.95 11.27 17.30
C ILE A 35 17.22 12.08 17.11
N ASN A 36 17.07 13.40 16.92
CA ASN A 36 18.22 14.29 16.76
C ASN A 36 18.96 14.46 18.09
N THR A 37 20.27 14.16 18.10
CA THR A 37 21.17 14.43 19.22
C THR A 37 22.09 15.59 18.81
N PRO A 38 22.06 16.73 19.52
CA PRO A 38 22.91 17.87 19.19
C PRO A 38 24.39 17.49 19.13
N GLY A 39 25.09 17.95 18.10
CA GLY A 39 26.52 17.66 17.88
C GLY A 39 26.80 16.35 17.14
N ASN A 40 25.78 15.57 16.80
CA ASN A 40 25.93 14.40 15.94
C ASN A 40 25.67 14.72 14.48
N THR A 41 26.39 14.04 13.61
CA THR A 41 26.08 13.89 12.18
C THR A 41 25.59 12.49 11.89
N TYR A 42 24.76 12.31 10.87
CA TYR A 42 24.13 11.03 10.56
C TYR A 42 24.49 10.59 9.14
N THR A 43 24.98 9.37 9.02
CA THR A 43 25.27 8.77 7.72
C THR A 43 24.24 7.71 7.43
N TRP A 44 23.52 7.91 6.33
CA TRP A 44 22.46 7.03 5.87
C TRP A 44 22.92 6.24 4.66
N THR A 45 22.51 4.98 4.60
CA THR A 45 22.62 4.14 3.42
C THR A 45 21.27 3.52 3.11
N VAL A 46 20.98 3.36 1.83
CA VAL A 46 19.73 2.78 1.35
C VAL A 46 20.06 1.69 0.34
N ALA A 47 19.46 0.51 0.53
CA ALA A 47 19.65 -0.60 -0.40
C ALA A 47 19.04 -0.30 -1.77
N SER A 48 19.72 -0.73 -2.84
CA SER A 48 19.17 -0.64 -4.20
C SER A 48 17.83 -1.40 -4.29
N PRO A 49 16.83 -0.85 -5.01
CA PRO A 49 16.87 0.32 -5.89
C PRO A 49 16.44 1.64 -5.23
N GLY A 50 16.34 1.71 -3.89
CA GLY A 50 16.04 2.94 -3.16
C GLY A 50 17.10 4.01 -3.40
N VAL A 51 16.68 5.27 -3.46
CA VAL A 51 17.57 6.42 -3.66
C VAL A 51 17.27 7.51 -2.63
N ILE A 52 18.31 7.95 -1.91
CA ILE A 52 18.18 9.12 -1.02
C ILE A 52 18.01 10.36 -1.90
N VAL A 53 16.88 11.06 -1.74
CA VAL A 53 16.57 12.28 -2.49
C VAL A 53 17.15 13.51 -1.80
N ASN A 54 17.05 13.55 -0.46
CA ASN A 54 17.66 14.62 0.35
C ASN A 54 17.88 14.15 1.80
N GLY A 55 18.49 15.02 2.61
CA GLY A 55 18.65 14.86 4.06
C GLY A 55 19.89 14.09 4.50
N GLN A 56 20.75 13.63 3.60
CA GLN A 56 22.02 13.00 3.98
C GLN A 56 22.84 13.93 4.90
N GLY A 57 23.39 13.37 5.99
CA GLY A 57 24.11 14.13 7.04
C GLY A 57 23.21 14.62 8.17
N THR A 58 21.90 14.61 8.02
CA THR A 58 20.91 15.05 9.03
C THR A 58 20.22 13.86 9.70
N ASN A 59 19.45 14.14 10.76
CA ASN A 59 18.67 13.11 11.46
C ASN A 59 17.44 12.59 10.67
N GLN A 60 17.22 13.08 9.44
CA GLN A 60 16.07 12.72 8.61
C GLN A 60 16.46 12.70 7.13
N ILE A 61 16.02 11.65 6.42
CA ILE A 61 16.17 11.55 4.96
C ILE A 61 14.81 11.34 4.28
N THR A 62 14.78 11.69 3.00
CA THR A 62 13.70 11.30 2.10
C THR A 62 14.24 10.31 1.08
N VAL A 63 13.53 9.19 0.90
CA VAL A 63 13.90 8.09 0.00
C VAL A 63 12.85 7.93 -1.09
N ASN A 64 13.32 7.74 -2.31
CA ASN A 64 12.50 7.37 -3.46
C ASN A 64 12.61 5.85 -3.70
N TRP A 65 11.47 5.13 -3.58
CA TRP A 65 11.32 3.71 -3.87
C TRP A 65 10.63 3.45 -5.21
N GLY A 66 10.43 4.48 -6.05
CA GLY A 66 9.58 4.41 -7.25
C GLY A 66 10.00 3.37 -8.29
N THR A 67 11.24 2.88 -8.26
CA THR A 67 11.77 1.81 -9.12
C THR A 67 11.84 0.45 -8.43
N ALA A 68 11.47 0.37 -7.13
CA ALA A 68 11.52 -0.88 -6.38
C ALA A 68 10.42 -1.84 -6.82
N ASN A 69 10.80 -3.11 -7.00
CA ASN A 69 9.84 -4.18 -7.24
C ASN A 69 9.06 -4.49 -5.95
N PRO A 70 7.81 -4.97 -6.06
CA PRO A 70 7.05 -5.43 -4.90
C PRO A 70 7.77 -6.55 -4.15
N GLY A 71 7.72 -6.50 -2.82
CA GLY A 71 8.33 -7.49 -1.94
C GLY A 71 9.16 -6.88 -0.83
N LEU A 72 9.84 -7.76 -0.07
CA LEU A 72 10.70 -7.38 1.06
C LEU A 72 12.11 -7.04 0.58
N ILE A 73 12.60 -5.89 1.04
CA ILE A 73 14.00 -5.46 0.91
C ILE A 73 14.59 -5.48 2.32
N THR A 74 15.53 -6.39 2.57
CA THR A 74 16.18 -6.52 3.88
C THR A 74 17.28 -5.49 4.05
N ASN A 75 17.47 -5.00 5.30
CA ASN A 75 18.41 -3.91 5.61
C ASN A 75 18.26 -2.74 4.63
N ALA A 76 17.00 -2.40 4.33
CA ALA A 76 16.66 -1.47 3.26
C ALA A 76 17.13 -0.05 3.55
N VAL A 77 17.07 0.38 4.81
CA VAL A 77 17.56 1.68 5.27
C VAL A 77 18.42 1.45 6.50
N SER A 78 19.64 1.99 6.48
CA SER A 78 20.60 1.92 7.57
C SER A 78 21.10 3.30 7.94
N VAL A 79 21.32 3.54 9.23
CA VAL A 79 21.86 4.80 9.73
C VAL A 79 22.84 4.56 10.88
N PHE A 80 23.91 5.32 10.90
CA PHE A 80 24.77 5.46 12.07
C PHE A 80 25.06 6.95 12.35
N ALA A 81 25.37 7.26 13.61
CA ALA A 81 25.70 8.59 14.06
C ALA A 81 27.20 8.72 14.36
N THR A 82 27.77 9.88 14.06
CA THR A 82 29.13 10.26 14.44
C THR A 82 29.06 11.52 15.29
N ASN A 83 29.65 11.49 16.49
CA ASN A 83 29.67 12.64 17.40
C ASN A 83 30.81 13.62 17.05
N SER A 84 30.85 14.76 17.77
CA SER A 84 31.87 15.79 17.56
C SER A 84 33.31 15.35 17.87
N PHE A 85 33.49 14.21 18.55
CA PHE A 85 34.80 13.60 18.84
C PHE A 85 35.23 12.58 17.78
N GLY A 86 34.41 12.34 16.76
CA GLY A 86 34.65 11.33 15.73
C GLY A 86 34.27 9.90 16.10
N CYS A 87 33.61 9.68 17.26
CA CYS A 87 33.15 8.35 17.63
C CYS A 87 31.90 7.97 16.89
N VAL A 88 31.86 6.75 16.34
CA VAL A 88 30.78 6.22 15.49
C VAL A 88 29.92 5.23 16.29
N SER A 89 28.60 5.34 16.18
CA SER A 89 27.66 4.38 16.76
C SER A 89 27.58 3.08 15.94
N PRO A 90 27.12 1.97 16.52
CA PRO A 90 26.64 0.86 15.71
C PRO A 90 25.53 1.32 14.77
N PRO A 91 25.40 0.72 13.55
CA PRO A 91 24.30 1.01 12.64
C PRO A 91 22.97 0.50 13.19
N VAL A 92 21.89 1.16 12.79
CA VAL A 92 20.51 0.70 13.01
C VAL A 92 19.88 0.51 11.65
N ASP A 93 19.29 -0.65 11.42
CA ASP A 93 18.73 -1.08 10.16
C ASP A 93 17.23 -1.33 10.27
N ILE A 94 16.51 -1.04 9.19
CA ILE A 94 15.12 -1.47 9.01
C ILE A 94 14.94 -2.15 7.66
N ASP A 95 14.00 -3.09 7.63
CA ASP A 95 13.52 -3.69 6.39
C ASP A 95 12.41 -2.83 5.79
N VAL A 96 12.25 -2.89 4.46
CA VAL A 96 11.15 -2.21 3.76
C VAL A 96 10.38 -3.22 2.93
N PHE A 97 9.07 -3.27 3.12
CA PHE A 97 8.16 -4.06 2.29
C PHE A 97 7.46 -3.14 1.28
N VAL A 98 7.76 -3.35 -0.01
CA VAL A 98 7.10 -2.62 -1.10
C VAL A 98 5.78 -3.32 -1.41
N LEU A 99 4.68 -2.70 -1.01
CA LEU A 99 3.34 -3.23 -1.15
C LEU A 99 2.78 -2.89 -2.53
N ASN A 100 2.37 -3.91 -3.27
CA ASN A 100 1.61 -3.78 -4.51
C ASN A 100 0.45 -4.78 -4.52
N ILE A 101 -0.74 -4.27 -4.73
CA ILE A 101 -1.96 -5.08 -4.93
C ILE A 101 -2.55 -4.67 -6.26
N VAL A 102 -2.91 -5.64 -7.09
CA VAL A 102 -3.63 -5.41 -8.35
C VAL A 102 -5.06 -5.88 -8.15
N PRO A 103 -6.00 -4.97 -7.84
CA PRO A 103 -7.40 -5.35 -7.68
C PRO A 103 -7.97 -5.85 -9.01
N THR A 104 -8.95 -6.75 -8.90
CA THR A 104 -9.69 -7.25 -10.07
C THR A 104 -11.19 -7.10 -9.85
N ILE A 105 -11.91 -6.87 -10.93
CA ILE A 105 -13.37 -6.72 -10.96
C ILE A 105 -13.93 -7.47 -12.15
N VAL A 106 -15.16 -8.01 -11.98
CA VAL A 106 -15.87 -8.71 -13.05
C VAL A 106 -16.56 -7.70 -13.97
N PRO A 107 -16.47 -7.84 -15.29
CA PRO A 107 -17.23 -7.00 -16.23
C PRO A 107 -18.74 -7.09 -16.00
N ILE A 108 -19.43 -5.96 -16.21
CA ILE A 108 -20.87 -5.83 -15.98
C ILE A 108 -21.55 -5.65 -17.34
N ASN A 109 -22.51 -6.53 -17.63
CA ASN A 109 -23.31 -6.45 -18.86
C ASN A 109 -24.77 -6.83 -18.53
N LEU A 110 -25.69 -5.88 -18.58
CA LEU A 110 -27.07 -6.03 -18.11
C LEU A 110 -28.04 -5.42 -19.12
N CYS A 111 -29.31 -5.82 -19.04
CA CYS A 111 -30.41 -5.14 -19.71
C CYS A 111 -30.91 -3.94 -18.90
N ALA A 112 -31.55 -2.98 -19.54
CA ALA A 112 -31.99 -1.74 -18.89
C ALA A 112 -33.06 -1.95 -17.80
N ASP A 113 -33.81 -3.05 -17.86
CA ASP A 113 -34.85 -3.44 -16.91
C ASP A 113 -34.33 -4.42 -15.81
N ALA A 114 -33.07 -4.80 -15.88
CA ALA A 114 -32.49 -5.70 -14.88
C ALA A 114 -32.49 -5.07 -13.49
N PRO A 115 -32.68 -5.86 -12.43
CA PRO A 115 -32.53 -5.36 -11.07
C PRO A 115 -31.09 -4.96 -10.78
N CYS A 116 -30.89 -4.17 -9.71
CA CYS A 116 -29.56 -3.86 -9.23
C CYS A 116 -28.80 -5.14 -8.87
N VAL A 117 -27.52 -5.21 -9.26
CA VAL A 117 -26.64 -6.36 -9.00
C VAL A 117 -25.55 -5.99 -8.00
N THR A 118 -25.18 -6.94 -7.16
CA THR A 118 -24.06 -6.77 -6.24
C THR A 118 -22.75 -6.84 -6.99
N LEU A 119 -21.89 -5.84 -6.76
CA LEU A 119 -20.54 -5.76 -7.31
C LEU A 119 -19.58 -6.63 -6.50
N SER A 120 -18.66 -7.30 -7.17
CA SER A 120 -17.62 -8.13 -6.55
C SER A 120 -16.24 -7.73 -7.04
N GLY A 121 -15.37 -7.38 -6.10
CA GLY A 121 -13.96 -7.03 -6.34
C GLY A 121 -13.02 -7.86 -5.47
N THR A 122 -11.83 -8.08 -5.96
CA THR A 122 -10.77 -8.83 -5.25
C THR A 122 -9.53 -7.96 -5.13
N PRO A 123 -8.94 -7.85 -3.90
CA PRO A 123 -9.37 -8.37 -2.60
C PRO A 123 -10.71 -7.78 -2.14
N PRO A 124 -11.49 -8.47 -1.28
CA PRO A 124 -12.75 -7.93 -0.78
C PRO A 124 -12.54 -6.76 0.21
N GLY A 125 -13.57 -5.94 0.41
CA GLY A 125 -13.56 -4.86 1.41
C GLY A 125 -13.19 -3.49 0.86
N GLY A 126 -13.03 -3.32 -0.45
CA GLY A 126 -12.86 -2.02 -1.09
C GLY A 126 -14.20 -1.29 -1.31
N SER A 127 -14.12 -0.10 -1.88
CA SER A 127 -15.25 0.76 -2.19
C SER A 127 -15.45 0.88 -3.70
N TRP A 128 -16.69 1.17 -4.10
CA TRP A 128 -17.10 1.28 -5.48
C TRP A 128 -17.55 2.70 -5.82
N SER A 129 -17.29 3.13 -7.05
CA SER A 129 -17.75 4.41 -7.58
C SER A 129 -18.03 4.34 -9.09
N GLY A 130 -18.91 5.21 -9.56
CA GLY A 130 -19.32 5.29 -10.96
C GLY A 130 -20.80 5.65 -11.08
N ILE A 131 -21.24 6.01 -12.31
CA ILE A 131 -22.64 6.27 -12.59
C ILE A 131 -23.41 4.95 -12.47
N GLY A 132 -24.53 4.95 -11.75
CA GLY A 132 -25.32 3.75 -11.47
C GLY A 132 -24.85 2.94 -10.28
N VAL A 133 -23.75 3.34 -9.61
CA VAL A 133 -23.22 2.68 -8.40
C VAL A 133 -23.81 3.31 -7.14
N SER A 134 -24.30 2.48 -6.24
CA SER A 134 -24.75 2.85 -4.90
C SER A 134 -24.25 1.81 -3.88
N GLY A 135 -23.33 2.21 -3.00
CA GLY A 135 -22.67 1.27 -2.09
C GLY A 135 -21.90 0.20 -2.87
N ASN A 136 -22.31 -1.06 -2.69
CA ASN A 136 -21.73 -2.21 -3.42
C ASN A 136 -22.66 -2.76 -4.51
N GLN A 137 -23.61 -1.95 -5.01
CA GLN A 137 -24.55 -2.35 -6.04
C GLN A 137 -24.42 -1.47 -7.30
N PHE A 138 -24.67 -2.07 -8.45
CA PHE A 138 -24.85 -1.36 -9.72
C PHE A 138 -26.30 -1.51 -10.18
N CYS A 139 -26.95 -0.36 -10.47
CA CYS A 139 -28.36 -0.28 -10.88
C CYS A 139 -28.45 0.23 -12.32
N PRO A 140 -28.85 -0.63 -13.29
CA PRO A 140 -29.00 -0.22 -14.70
C PRO A 140 -29.98 0.92 -14.89
N SER A 141 -31.09 0.95 -14.13
CA SER A 141 -32.10 2.02 -14.19
C SER A 141 -31.54 3.40 -13.80
N VAL A 142 -30.49 3.45 -12.98
CA VAL A 142 -29.81 4.70 -12.59
C VAL A 142 -28.69 5.04 -13.57
N ALA A 143 -27.99 4.02 -14.07
CA ALA A 143 -26.89 4.20 -15.03
C ALA A 143 -27.40 4.69 -16.40
N GLY A 144 -28.58 4.23 -16.80
CA GLY A 144 -29.14 4.44 -18.15
C GLY A 144 -28.52 3.53 -19.20
N VAL A 145 -29.16 3.47 -20.39
CA VAL A 145 -28.66 2.69 -21.53
C VAL A 145 -27.32 3.27 -22.02
N GLY A 146 -26.35 2.41 -22.27
CA GLY A 146 -25.02 2.78 -22.74
C GLY A 146 -23.90 2.15 -21.92
N SER A 147 -22.74 2.76 -22.01
CA SER A 147 -21.53 2.29 -21.29
C SER A 147 -21.09 3.31 -20.26
N THR A 148 -20.77 2.85 -19.06
CA THR A 148 -20.22 3.68 -17.97
C THR A 148 -19.02 3.01 -17.34
N THR A 149 -18.11 3.81 -16.77
CA THR A 149 -16.94 3.29 -16.03
C THR A 149 -17.32 3.06 -14.58
N VAL A 150 -17.01 1.86 -14.07
CA VAL A 150 -17.11 1.51 -12.67
C VAL A 150 -15.70 1.32 -12.13
N THR A 151 -15.41 1.96 -11.00
CA THR A 151 -14.11 1.92 -10.33
C THR A 151 -14.24 1.22 -9.00
N TYR A 152 -13.31 0.30 -8.74
CA TYR A 152 -13.11 -0.35 -7.46
C TYR A 152 -11.83 0.18 -6.82
N THR A 153 -11.91 0.63 -5.57
CA THR A 153 -10.79 1.16 -4.81
C THR A 153 -10.56 0.29 -3.58
N TYR A 154 -9.36 -0.25 -3.45
CA TYR A 154 -8.93 -1.05 -2.31
C TYR A 154 -7.77 -0.37 -1.59
N SER A 155 -7.83 -0.30 -0.25
CA SER A 155 -6.78 0.34 0.56
C SER A 155 -6.23 -0.64 1.60
N LEU A 156 -4.90 -0.70 1.70
CA LEU A 156 -4.19 -1.51 2.69
C LEU A 156 -2.85 -0.85 3.03
N GLY A 157 -2.49 -0.82 4.32
CA GLY A 157 -1.19 -0.30 4.77
C GLY A 157 -0.92 1.15 4.38
N GLY A 158 -1.96 2.00 4.28
CA GLY A 158 -1.83 3.38 3.80
C GLY A 158 -1.73 3.52 2.27
N CYS A 159 -1.68 2.40 1.53
CA CYS A 159 -1.66 2.40 0.07
C CYS A 159 -3.07 2.26 -0.51
N THR A 160 -3.30 2.91 -1.65
CA THR A 160 -4.57 2.83 -2.38
C THR A 160 -4.32 2.25 -3.77
N PHE A 161 -5.13 1.25 -4.12
CA PHE A 161 -5.08 0.53 -5.41
C PHE A 161 -6.43 0.60 -6.08
N THR A 162 -6.44 0.79 -7.40
CA THR A 162 -7.68 0.93 -8.16
C THR A 162 -7.73 -0.05 -9.32
N ALA A 163 -8.93 -0.54 -9.60
CA ALA A 163 -9.25 -1.22 -10.86
C ALA A 163 -10.50 -0.58 -11.47
N THR A 164 -10.59 -0.58 -12.78
CA THR A 164 -11.74 -0.07 -13.52
C THR A 164 -12.28 -1.11 -14.47
N THR A 165 -13.60 -1.10 -14.68
CA THR A 165 -14.26 -1.89 -15.72
C THR A 165 -15.34 -1.04 -16.40
N THR A 166 -15.70 -1.45 -17.60
CA THR A 166 -16.86 -0.87 -18.29
C THR A 166 -18.12 -1.67 -17.93
N ALA A 167 -19.11 -0.98 -17.39
CA ALA A 167 -20.46 -1.51 -17.25
C ALA A 167 -21.28 -1.14 -18.49
N VAL A 168 -21.89 -2.13 -19.12
CA VAL A 168 -22.73 -1.95 -20.32
C VAL A 168 -24.18 -2.23 -19.95
N VAL A 169 -25.07 -1.27 -20.24
CA VAL A 169 -26.52 -1.40 -20.10
C VAL A 169 -27.12 -1.42 -21.47
N ASN A 170 -27.69 -2.56 -21.89
CA ASN A 170 -28.28 -2.78 -23.18
C ASN A 170 -29.75 -2.29 -23.21
N PRO A 171 -30.21 -1.67 -24.30
CA PRO A 171 -31.62 -1.32 -24.46
C PRO A 171 -32.48 -2.59 -24.56
N LEU A 172 -33.75 -2.45 -24.21
CA LEU A 172 -34.72 -3.53 -24.42
C LEU A 172 -35.06 -3.62 -25.93
N PRO A 173 -35.32 -4.84 -26.43
CA PRO A 173 -35.79 -5.01 -27.80
C PRO A 173 -37.19 -4.41 -27.96
N THR A 174 -37.42 -3.79 -29.10
CA THR A 174 -38.76 -3.33 -29.49
C THR A 174 -39.43 -4.36 -30.39
N ILE A 175 -40.74 -4.56 -30.20
CA ILE A 175 -41.55 -5.40 -31.08
C ILE A 175 -42.69 -4.56 -31.68
N SER A 176 -43.04 -4.83 -32.93
CA SER A 176 -44.19 -4.21 -33.56
C SER A 176 -45.50 -4.79 -33.03
N PRO A 177 -46.61 -4.06 -33.06
CA PRO A 177 -47.92 -4.62 -32.75
C PRO A 177 -48.26 -5.82 -33.65
N ILE A 178 -49.00 -6.79 -33.10
CA ILE A 178 -49.52 -7.92 -33.86
C ILE A 178 -50.54 -7.35 -34.87
N GLN A 179 -50.36 -7.70 -36.16
CA GLN A 179 -51.29 -7.33 -37.21
C GLN A 179 -52.15 -8.54 -37.58
N HIS A 180 -53.46 -8.33 -37.74
CA HIS A 180 -54.40 -9.32 -38.25
C HIS A 180 -54.50 -9.11 -39.76
N ASN A 181 -54.22 -10.18 -40.55
CA ASN A 181 -54.40 -10.21 -42.01
C ASN A 181 -55.80 -10.81 -42.38
#